data_17e815d546807e449dab52da63adee49
#
_entry.id   17e815d546807e449dab52da63adee49
#
_cell.length_a   1.000
_cell.length_b   1.000
_cell.length_c   1.000
_cell.angle_alpha   90.00
_cell.angle_beta   90.00
_cell.angle_gamma   90.00
#
_symmetry.space_group_name_H-M   'P 1'
#
loop_
_entity.id
_entity.type
_entity.pdbx_description
1 polymer ?
#
loop_
_entity_poly.entity_id
_entity_poly.type
_entity_poly.pdbx_seq_one_letter_code
_entity_poly.pdbx_strand_id
1 'polypeptide(L)'
;MEKRLRQSWNLFNILLEMEEEVQLNTHNKEEYAPAHTAEHLLNQTMIRMFGCERSKNAHIERKKSKINWPLSVSPTQEQIKEIENRINELIQLNLPVTYEYVDRNSIPSNVPLDKLPQDASETLRLVRIGDYDVCACIGRHVESTGALEGFRITSTSYVDGVFRIVYKV
;
A
#
# COMPACT_ATOMS: atom_id res chain seq x y z
N MET A 1 -35.34 32.48 25.11
CA MET A 1 -33.89 32.24 24.86
C MET A 1 -33.49 30.76 24.93
N GLU A 2 -33.98 30.02 25.91
CA GLU A 2 -33.63 28.58 26.10
C GLU A 2 -34.03 27.63 24.95
N LYS A 3 -35.13 27.88 24.25
CA LYS A 3 -35.56 27.00 23.15
C LYS A 3 -34.61 27.05 21.91
N ARG A 4 -33.94 28.18 21.66
CA ARG A 4 -32.99 28.32 20.54
C ARG A 4 -31.65 27.62 20.81
N LEU A 5 -31.21 27.60 22.05
CA LEU A 5 -29.99 26.92 22.47
C LEU A 5 -30.12 25.39 22.41
N ARG A 6 -31.27 24.83 22.76
CA ARG A 6 -31.53 23.39 22.69
C ARG A 6 -31.58 22.88 21.24
N GLN A 7 -32.06 23.67 20.29
CA GLN A 7 -32.05 23.27 18.87
C GLN A 7 -30.64 23.28 18.26
N SER A 8 -29.79 24.22 18.65
CA SER A 8 -28.41 24.25 18.15
C SER A 8 -27.55 23.10 18.70
N TRP A 9 -27.79 22.67 19.92
CA TRP A 9 -27.12 21.52 20.53
C TRP A 9 -27.55 20.19 19.92
N ASN A 10 -28.82 20.06 19.52
CA ASN A 10 -29.28 18.85 18.82
C ASN A 10 -28.70 18.75 17.41
N LEU A 11 -28.59 19.87 16.69
CA LEU A 11 -27.99 19.90 15.36
C LEU A 11 -26.47 19.60 15.41
N PHE A 12 -25.79 20.08 16.45
CA PHE A 12 -24.37 19.82 16.64
C PHE A 12 -24.10 18.36 17.01
N ASN A 13 -24.94 17.76 17.85
CA ASN A 13 -24.85 16.32 18.18
C ASN A 13 -25.25 15.44 16.99
N ILE A 14 -26.22 15.83 16.17
CA ILE A 14 -26.58 15.10 14.96
C ILE A 14 -25.46 15.16 13.92
N LEU A 15 -24.73 16.29 13.82
CA LEU A 15 -23.55 16.41 12.95
C LEU A 15 -22.35 15.62 13.47
N LEU A 16 -22.21 15.45 14.77
CA LEU A 16 -21.19 14.59 15.39
C LEU A 16 -21.52 13.08 15.28
N GLU A 17 -22.81 12.72 15.20
CA GLU A 17 -23.25 11.34 14.97
C GLU A 17 -23.24 10.94 13.50
N MET A 18 -22.98 11.86 12.56
CA MET A 18 -22.89 11.59 11.12
C MET A 18 -21.46 11.43 10.60
N GLU A 19 -20.45 11.37 11.44
CA GLU A 19 -19.22 10.69 11.05
C GLU A 19 -19.52 9.19 11.10
N GLU A 20 -20.10 8.66 10.02
CA GLU A 20 -20.17 7.21 9.81
C GLU A 20 -18.73 6.69 9.93
N GLU A 21 -18.49 5.99 11.03
CA GLU A 21 -17.21 5.35 11.26
C GLU A 21 -17.00 4.33 10.15
N VAL A 22 -16.11 4.64 9.20
CA VAL A 22 -15.83 3.75 8.08
C VAL A 22 -15.33 2.43 8.63
N GLN A 23 -16.18 1.40 8.57
CA GLN A 23 -15.80 0.05 8.99
C GLN A 23 -14.89 -0.59 7.95
N LEU A 24 -13.63 -0.73 8.30
CA LEU A 24 -12.66 -1.50 7.54
C LEU A 24 -12.47 -2.88 8.19
N ASN A 25 -12.07 -3.85 7.37
CA ASN A 25 -11.71 -5.17 7.89
C ASN A 25 -10.58 -5.05 8.92
N THR A 26 -10.66 -5.85 9.99
CA THR A 26 -9.63 -5.88 11.02
C THR A 26 -8.32 -6.39 10.44
N HIS A 27 -7.23 -5.65 10.68
CA HIS A 27 -5.88 -6.05 10.30
C HIS A 27 -5.22 -6.80 11.47
N ASN A 28 -4.89 -8.07 11.26
CA ASN A 28 -4.44 -8.98 12.34
C ASN A 28 -2.93 -8.94 12.60
N LYS A 29 -2.15 -8.12 11.88
CA LYS A 29 -0.70 -8.00 12.06
C LYS A 29 -0.28 -6.56 12.18
N GLU A 30 0.54 -6.28 13.19
CA GLU A 30 1.25 -5.02 13.31
C GLU A 30 2.42 -5.02 12.32
N GLU A 31 2.19 -4.51 11.11
CA GLU A 31 3.20 -4.38 10.07
C GLU A 31 4.10 -3.16 10.33
N TYR A 32 5.38 -3.33 10.00
CA TYR A 32 6.33 -2.22 10.03
C TYR A 32 6.07 -1.28 8.86
N ALA A 33 5.50 -0.10 9.14
CA ALA A 33 5.02 0.85 8.15
C ALA A 33 6.03 1.23 7.05
N PRO A 34 7.32 1.49 7.34
CA PRO A 34 8.32 1.74 6.29
C PRO A 34 8.46 0.58 5.30
N ALA A 35 8.57 -0.65 5.79
CA ALA A 35 8.71 -1.82 4.93
C ALA A 35 7.44 -2.11 4.13
N HIS A 36 6.26 -1.82 4.68
CA HIS A 36 4.99 -1.95 3.97
C HIS A 36 4.86 -0.90 2.85
N THR A 37 5.26 0.33 3.09
CA THR A 37 5.30 1.35 2.03
C THR A 37 6.30 0.98 0.94
N ALA A 38 7.48 0.46 1.31
CA ALA A 38 8.44 -0.06 0.33
C ALA A 38 7.89 -1.25 -0.47
N GLU A 39 7.04 -2.10 0.13
CA GLU A 39 6.35 -3.18 -0.57
C GLU A 39 5.47 -2.65 -1.71
N HIS A 40 4.71 -1.57 -1.47
CA HIS A 40 3.89 -0.93 -2.50
C HIS A 40 4.75 -0.37 -3.64
N LEU A 41 5.85 0.33 -3.31
CA LEU A 41 6.80 0.86 -4.31
C LEU A 41 7.41 -0.27 -5.13
N LEU A 42 7.84 -1.35 -4.47
CA LEU A 42 8.47 -2.49 -5.10
C LEU A 42 7.49 -3.22 -6.03
N ASN A 43 6.26 -3.46 -5.60
CA ASN A 43 5.24 -4.07 -6.44
C ASN A 43 4.97 -3.26 -7.70
N GLN A 44 4.79 -1.95 -7.57
CA GLN A 44 4.55 -1.10 -8.74
C GLN A 44 5.75 -1.03 -9.67
N THR A 45 6.97 -1.04 -9.12
CA THR A 45 8.20 -1.11 -9.94
C THR A 45 8.26 -2.40 -10.73
N MET A 46 7.95 -3.53 -10.12
CA MET A 46 7.90 -4.83 -10.79
C MET A 46 6.85 -4.88 -11.90
N ILE A 47 5.65 -4.33 -11.66
CA ILE A 47 4.60 -4.23 -12.67
C ILE A 47 5.09 -3.41 -13.86
N ARG A 48 5.71 -2.25 -13.62
CA ARG A 48 6.19 -1.36 -14.70
C ARG A 48 7.35 -1.95 -15.50
N MET A 49 8.27 -2.66 -14.85
CA MET A 49 9.45 -3.21 -15.50
C MET A 49 9.18 -4.54 -16.20
N PHE A 50 8.33 -5.39 -15.65
CA PHE A 50 8.16 -6.77 -16.13
C PHE A 50 6.76 -7.10 -16.61
N GLY A 51 5.79 -6.18 -16.48
CA GLY A 51 4.40 -6.42 -16.86
C GLY A 51 3.72 -7.53 -16.06
N CYS A 52 4.25 -7.87 -14.89
CA CYS A 52 3.69 -8.89 -14.02
C CYS A 52 2.53 -8.35 -13.19
N GLU A 53 1.75 -9.24 -12.60
CA GLU A 53 0.73 -8.87 -11.62
C GLU A 53 1.35 -8.44 -10.27
N ARG A 54 0.58 -7.68 -9.50
CA ARG A 54 0.94 -7.34 -8.12
C ARG A 54 1.08 -8.62 -7.30
N SER A 55 2.17 -8.74 -6.54
CA SER A 55 2.40 -9.91 -5.69
C SER A 55 1.30 -10.06 -4.64
N LYS A 56 0.83 -11.29 -4.49
CA LYS A 56 -0.08 -11.72 -3.41
C LYS A 56 0.67 -12.42 -2.26
N ASN A 57 1.97 -12.56 -2.38
CA ASN A 57 2.83 -13.30 -1.45
C ASN A 57 3.98 -12.44 -0.94
N ALA A 58 3.66 -11.62 0.07
CA ALA A 58 4.60 -10.76 0.77
C ALA A 58 4.66 -11.11 2.26
N HIS A 59 5.85 -11.03 2.83
CA HIS A 59 6.09 -11.15 4.26
C HIS A 59 6.87 -9.93 4.73
N ILE A 60 6.19 -9.06 5.46
CA ILE A 60 6.66 -7.73 5.84
C ILE A 60 7.11 -7.73 7.30
N GLU A 61 8.38 -7.45 7.54
CA GLU A 61 8.96 -7.39 8.87
C GLU A 61 9.99 -6.24 8.98
N ARG A 62 10.23 -5.80 10.20
CA ARG A 62 11.19 -4.73 10.49
C ARG A 62 12.63 -5.06 10.07
N LYS A 63 13.09 -6.28 10.34
CA LYS A 63 14.49 -6.66 10.09
C LYS A 63 14.79 -6.91 8.63
N LYS A 64 13.89 -7.60 7.96
CA LYS A 64 13.93 -7.88 6.52
C LYS A 64 12.56 -8.34 6.05
N SER A 65 12.20 -7.91 4.88
CA SER A 65 10.96 -8.31 4.22
C SER A 65 11.26 -9.11 2.96
N LYS A 66 10.30 -9.93 2.52
CA LYS A 66 10.42 -10.73 1.31
C LYS A 66 9.13 -10.72 0.51
N ILE A 67 9.27 -10.67 -0.81
CA ILE A 67 8.15 -10.70 -1.76
C ILE A 67 8.51 -11.63 -2.90
N ASN A 68 7.49 -12.33 -3.43
CA ASN A 68 7.62 -13.27 -4.54
C ASN A 68 6.73 -12.86 -5.71
N TRP A 69 7.21 -13.01 -6.94
CA TRP A 69 6.44 -12.84 -8.17
C TRP A 69 6.63 -14.04 -9.09
N PRO A 70 5.56 -14.56 -9.70
CA PRO A 70 5.71 -15.47 -10.84
C PRO A 70 6.23 -14.67 -12.04
N LEU A 71 7.36 -15.08 -12.59
CA LEU A 71 7.95 -14.51 -13.79
C LEU A 71 8.36 -15.62 -14.75
N SER A 72 8.19 -15.40 -16.04
CA SER A 72 8.60 -16.37 -17.08
C SER A 72 10.12 -16.43 -17.27
N VAL A 73 10.83 -15.34 -16.92
CA VAL A 73 12.28 -15.21 -17.06
C VAL A 73 12.87 -14.57 -15.81
N SER A 74 14.02 -15.05 -15.37
CA SER A 74 14.75 -14.44 -14.27
C SER A 74 15.24 -13.04 -14.61
N PRO A 75 15.01 -12.03 -13.75
CA PRO A 75 15.64 -10.72 -13.95
C PRO A 75 17.16 -10.79 -13.96
N THR A 76 17.77 -9.94 -14.80
CA THR A 76 19.24 -9.81 -14.86
C THR A 76 19.76 -9.02 -13.65
N GLN A 77 21.07 -9.06 -13.41
CA GLN A 77 21.69 -8.29 -12.33
C GLN A 77 21.52 -6.77 -12.54
N GLU A 78 21.56 -6.31 -13.79
CA GLU A 78 21.32 -4.91 -14.15
C GLU A 78 19.88 -4.51 -13.83
N GLN A 79 18.90 -5.37 -14.14
CA GLN A 79 17.49 -5.11 -13.81
C GLN A 79 17.26 -5.11 -12.30
N ILE A 80 17.91 -6.00 -11.55
CA ILE A 80 17.83 -6.02 -10.07
C ILE A 80 18.39 -4.71 -9.49
N LYS A 81 19.51 -4.23 -10.02
CA LYS A 81 20.09 -2.95 -9.61
C LYS A 81 19.18 -1.76 -9.99
N GLU A 82 18.55 -1.82 -11.15
CA GLU A 82 17.58 -0.79 -11.57
C GLU A 82 16.38 -0.73 -10.65
N ILE A 83 15.84 -1.88 -10.18
CA ILE A 83 14.77 -1.92 -9.18
C ILE A 83 15.18 -1.17 -7.91
N GLU A 84 16.35 -1.48 -7.36
CA GLU A 84 16.87 -0.83 -6.15
C GLU A 84 17.05 0.68 -6.35
N ASN A 85 17.66 1.09 -7.45
CA ASN A 85 17.88 2.49 -7.77
C ASN A 85 16.54 3.25 -7.91
N ARG A 86 15.58 2.67 -8.61
CA ARG A 86 14.26 3.27 -8.82
C ARG A 86 13.54 3.54 -7.51
N ILE A 87 13.56 2.59 -6.58
CA ILE A 87 12.91 2.78 -5.29
C ILE A 87 13.63 3.87 -4.47
N ASN A 88 14.97 3.91 -4.49
CA ASN A 88 15.72 4.97 -3.81
C ASN A 88 15.47 6.36 -4.44
N GLU A 89 15.30 6.46 -5.76
CA GLU A 89 14.87 7.71 -6.42
C GLU A 89 13.50 8.16 -5.90
N LEU A 90 12.53 7.24 -5.78
CA LEU A 90 11.19 7.52 -5.27
C LEU A 90 11.22 7.97 -3.79
N ILE A 91 12.14 7.43 -3.00
CA ILE A 91 12.39 7.88 -1.62
C ILE A 91 12.90 9.32 -1.63
N GLN A 92 13.86 9.66 -2.49
CA GLN A 92 14.40 11.01 -2.60
C GLN A 92 13.37 12.04 -3.09
N LEU A 93 12.42 11.63 -3.93
CA LEU A 93 11.31 12.48 -4.38
C LEU A 93 10.34 12.84 -3.26
N ASN A 94 10.38 12.15 -2.13
CA ASN A 94 9.52 12.38 -0.96
C ASN A 94 8.04 12.45 -1.31
N LEU A 95 7.55 11.47 -2.04
CA LEU A 95 6.16 11.39 -2.48
C LEU A 95 5.21 11.24 -1.30
N PRO A 96 4.09 12.00 -1.26
CA PRO A 96 3.10 11.87 -0.21
C PRO A 96 2.38 10.51 -0.28
N VAL A 97 2.10 9.92 0.88
CA VAL A 97 1.22 8.76 1.02
C VAL A 97 -0.13 9.26 1.51
N THR A 98 -1.16 9.08 0.72
CA THR A 98 -2.51 9.58 0.99
C THR A 98 -3.53 8.45 0.98
N TYR A 99 -4.64 8.67 1.65
CA TYR A 99 -5.72 7.71 1.79
C TYR A 99 -7.01 8.27 1.21
N GLU A 100 -7.75 7.41 0.53
CA GLU A 100 -9.06 7.70 -0.03
C GLU A 100 -10.01 6.56 0.34
N TYR A 101 -11.20 6.89 0.79
CA TYR A 101 -12.23 5.90 1.09
C TYR A 101 -13.25 5.90 -0.02
N VAL A 102 -13.47 4.74 -0.61
CA VAL A 102 -14.35 4.57 -1.77
C VAL A 102 -15.34 3.45 -1.53
N ASP A 103 -16.56 3.60 -2.07
CA ASP A 103 -17.52 2.49 -2.14
C ASP A 103 -17.00 1.40 -3.08
N ARG A 104 -17.16 0.14 -2.68
CA ARG A 104 -16.71 -1.02 -3.45
C ARG A 104 -17.25 -1.03 -4.88
N ASN A 105 -18.46 -0.51 -5.10
CA ASN A 105 -19.10 -0.44 -6.42
C ASN A 105 -18.62 0.76 -7.26
N SER A 106 -17.86 1.69 -6.67
CA SER A 106 -17.38 2.93 -7.29
C SER A 106 -15.87 2.96 -7.47
N ILE A 107 -15.20 1.82 -7.41
CA ILE A 107 -13.73 1.74 -7.51
C ILE A 107 -13.29 2.07 -8.92
N PRO A 108 -12.27 2.94 -9.09
CA PRO A 108 -11.66 3.17 -10.39
C PRO A 108 -11.12 1.87 -11.01
N SER A 109 -11.33 1.70 -12.31
CA SER A 109 -10.96 0.47 -13.04
C SER A 109 -9.45 0.15 -13.02
N ASN A 110 -8.62 1.15 -12.73
CA ASN A 110 -7.16 1.01 -12.62
C ASN A 110 -6.67 0.56 -11.25
N VAL A 111 -7.57 0.34 -10.29
CA VAL A 111 -7.21 -0.15 -8.95
C VAL A 111 -7.31 -1.66 -8.93
N PRO A 112 -6.22 -2.38 -8.64
CA PRO A 112 -6.25 -3.82 -8.52
C PRO A 112 -7.01 -4.25 -7.26
N LEU A 113 -8.00 -5.12 -7.45
CA LEU A 113 -8.84 -5.66 -6.37
C LEU A 113 -8.43 -7.09 -5.95
N ASP A 114 -7.44 -7.64 -6.59
CA ASP A 114 -7.05 -9.05 -6.45
C ASP A 114 -6.63 -9.47 -5.05
N LYS A 115 -6.21 -8.52 -4.23
CA LYS A 115 -5.81 -8.75 -2.83
C LYS A 115 -6.96 -8.64 -1.83
N LEU A 116 -8.15 -8.23 -2.27
CA LEU A 116 -9.28 -8.08 -1.36
C LEU A 116 -9.84 -9.44 -0.97
N PRO A 117 -10.08 -9.69 0.32
CA PRO A 117 -10.83 -10.85 0.78
C PRO A 117 -12.24 -10.84 0.18
N GLN A 118 -12.85 -12.02 0.02
CA GLN A 118 -14.24 -12.12 -0.46
C GLN A 118 -15.24 -11.43 0.48
N ASP A 119 -14.89 -11.34 1.77
CA ASP A 119 -15.62 -10.67 2.84
C ASP A 119 -15.15 -9.21 3.08
N ALA A 120 -14.45 -8.60 2.11
CA ALA A 120 -14.03 -7.22 2.21
C ALA A 120 -15.23 -6.29 2.46
N SER A 121 -15.04 -5.28 3.31
CA SER A 121 -16.05 -4.27 3.64
C SER A 121 -16.60 -3.57 2.38
N GLU A 122 -17.81 -3.03 2.46
CA GLU A 122 -18.41 -2.25 1.39
C GLU A 122 -17.62 -0.97 1.08
N THR A 123 -16.99 -0.40 2.10
CA THR A 123 -16.05 0.72 1.96
C THR A 123 -14.62 0.22 1.94
N LEU A 124 -13.86 0.62 0.95
CA LEU A 124 -12.45 0.28 0.79
C LEU A 124 -11.59 1.52 1.00
N ARG A 125 -10.43 1.30 1.63
CA ARG A 125 -9.40 2.33 1.72
C ARG A 125 -8.38 2.12 0.59
N LEU A 126 -8.24 3.13 -0.26
CA LEU A 126 -7.18 3.20 -1.26
C LEU A 126 -5.98 3.94 -0.66
N VAL A 127 -4.80 3.38 -0.87
CA VAL A 127 -3.51 4.01 -0.53
C VAL A 127 -2.87 4.49 -1.82
N ARG A 128 -2.54 5.78 -1.87
CA ARG A 128 -1.81 6.38 -2.99
C ARG A 128 -0.42 6.81 -2.55
N ILE A 129 0.58 6.53 -3.37
CA ILE A 129 1.94 7.04 -3.20
C ILE A 129 2.22 7.97 -4.37
N GLY A 130 1.99 9.27 -4.18
CA GLY A 130 2.01 10.25 -5.27
C GLY A 130 1.19 9.78 -6.46
N ASP A 131 1.74 9.95 -7.66
CA ASP A 131 1.18 9.41 -8.91
C ASP A 131 1.81 8.05 -9.29
N TYR A 132 2.60 7.45 -8.40
CA TYR A 132 3.34 6.24 -8.71
C TYR A 132 2.57 4.96 -8.49
N ASP A 133 1.86 4.85 -7.37
CA ASP A 133 1.08 3.65 -6.99
C ASP A 133 -0.29 4.01 -6.42
N VAL A 134 -1.27 3.15 -6.67
CA VAL A 134 -2.56 3.13 -5.98
C VAL A 134 -3.00 1.69 -5.76
N CYS A 135 -3.41 1.37 -4.53
CA CYS A 135 -3.79 0.02 -4.17
C CYS A 135 -4.79 0.03 -3.01
N ALA A 136 -5.76 -0.87 -3.03
CA ALA A 136 -6.63 -1.10 -1.88
C ALA A 136 -5.81 -1.78 -0.78
N CYS A 137 -5.69 -1.14 0.38
CA CYS A 137 -4.88 -1.63 1.49
C CYS A 137 -5.34 -1.03 2.82
N ILE A 138 -5.40 -1.85 3.88
CA ILE A 138 -5.77 -1.43 5.24
C ILE A 138 -4.57 -1.37 6.20
N GLY A 139 -3.37 -1.76 5.78
CA GLY A 139 -2.17 -1.74 6.59
C GLY A 139 -1.64 -0.32 6.85
N ARG A 140 -0.70 -0.21 7.77
CA ARG A 140 -0.08 1.08 8.13
C ARG A 140 1.02 1.44 7.14
N HIS A 141 1.07 2.72 6.79
CA HIS A 141 2.09 3.31 5.93
C HIS A 141 2.75 4.52 6.59
N VAL A 142 3.90 4.93 6.06
CA VAL A 142 4.52 6.21 6.39
C VAL A 142 3.76 7.36 5.73
N GLU A 143 3.97 8.60 6.18
CA GLU A 143 3.31 9.79 5.63
C GLU A 143 3.85 10.18 4.24
N SER A 144 5.12 9.86 3.98
CA SER A 144 5.77 10.11 2.69
C SER A 144 6.93 9.14 2.48
N THR A 145 7.32 8.96 1.22
CA THR A 145 8.42 8.04 0.88
C THR A 145 9.76 8.48 1.47
N GLY A 146 9.95 9.77 1.72
CA GLY A 146 11.15 10.31 2.37
C GLY A 146 11.31 9.89 3.83
N ALA A 147 10.27 9.33 4.47
CA ALA A 147 10.37 8.73 5.80
C ALA A 147 11.07 7.35 5.80
N LEU A 148 11.31 6.76 4.62
CA LEU A 148 12.18 5.60 4.50
C LEU A 148 13.65 6.08 4.52
N GLU A 149 14.47 5.46 5.37
CA GLU A 149 15.90 5.83 5.47
C GLU A 149 16.71 5.37 4.23
N GLY A 150 16.18 4.44 3.46
CA GLY A 150 16.73 3.91 2.23
C GLY A 150 16.12 2.55 1.91
N PHE A 151 16.40 2.05 0.73
CA PHE A 151 15.95 0.72 0.29
C PHE A 151 17.15 -0.07 -0.23
N ARG A 152 17.29 -1.31 0.23
CA ARG A 152 18.34 -2.21 -0.23
C ARG A 152 17.85 -3.63 -0.43
N ILE A 153 18.12 -4.19 -1.59
CA ILE A 153 17.95 -5.61 -1.89
C ILE A 153 19.09 -6.38 -1.26
N THR A 154 18.79 -7.27 -0.34
CA THR A 154 19.80 -8.06 0.37
C THR A 154 20.05 -9.42 -0.27
N SER A 155 19.06 -9.98 -0.93
CA SER A 155 19.19 -11.19 -1.75
C SER A 155 18.05 -11.34 -2.72
N THR A 156 18.29 -12.10 -3.78
CA THR A 156 17.29 -12.52 -4.74
C THR A 156 17.42 -14.00 -5.03
N SER A 157 16.34 -14.63 -5.46
CA SER A 157 16.38 -16.00 -5.99
C SER A 157 15.32 -16.16 -7.10
N TYR A 158 15.60 -17.07 -8.02
CA TYR A 158 14.65 -17.47 -9.04
C TYR A 158 14.60 -18.98 -9.12
N VAL A 159 13.47 -19.57 -8.73
CA VAL A 159 13.28 -21.03 -8.66
C VAL A 159 11.89 -21.34 -9.15
N ASP A 160 11.78 -22.30 -10.07
CA ASP A 160 10.51 -22.81 -10.62
C ASP A 160 9.57 -21.68 -11.11
N GLY A 161 10.12 -20.67 -11.80
CA GLY A 161 9.34 -19.56 -12.32
C GLY A 161 8.92 -18.53 -11.26
N VAL A 162 9.45 -18.60 -10.06
CA VAL A 162 9.15 -17.65 -8.95
C VAL A 162 10.40 -16.83 -8.65
N PHE A 163 10.32 -15.54 -8.88
CA PHE A 163 11.33 -14.57 -8.49
C PHE A 163 11.04 -14.02 -7.09
N ARG A 164 12.03 -14.07 -6.23
CA ARG A 164 11.96 -13.55 -4.86
C ARG A 164 12.96 -12.44 -4.66
N ILE A 165 12.51 -11.37 -4.03
CA ILE A 165 13.35 -10.31 -3.47
C ILE A 165 13.26 -10.34 -1.95
N VAL A 166 14.40 -10.25 -1.28
CA VAL A 166 14.54 -9.96 0.15
C VAL A 166 15.15 -8.57 0.27
N TYR A 167 14.52 -7.69 1.05
CA TYR A 167 14.92 -6.30 1.18
C TYR A 167 14.88 -5.79 2.62
N LYS A 168 15.53 -4.64 2.83
CA LYS A 168 15.51 -3.83 4.06
C LYS A 168 15.23 -2.38 3.71
N VAL A 169 14.63 -1.67 4.65
CA VAL A 169 14.44 -0.22 4.70
C VAL A 169 14.94 0.33 6.02
#